data_4f999cf685d49d4cb0f436bf5170543a
#
_entry.id   4f999cf685d49d4cb0f436bf5170543a
#
_cell.length_a   1.000
_cell.length_b   1.000
_cell.length_c   1.000
_cell.angle_alpha   90.00
_cell.angle_beta   90.00
_cell.angle_gamma   90.00
#
_symmetry.space_group_name_H-M   'P 1'
#
loop_
_entity.id
_entity.type
_entity.pdbx_description
1 polymer ?
#
loop_
_entity_poly.entity_id
_entity_poly.type
_entity_poly.pdbx_seq_one_letter_code
_entity_poly.pdbx_strand_id
1 'polypeptide(L)'
;MKVKHYVLKEDLAITFTPEEIWDLVVICEGAKVFNQDAMRSYPKSSKGYVEYKQLADTAERMQKKIMELRHAHSVLEETEI
;
A
#
# COMPACT_ATOMS: atom_id res chain seq x y z
N MET A 1 -17.06 18.97 15.81
CA MET A 1 -15.90 18.85 14.93
C MET A 1 -16.35 18.45 13.55
N LYS A 2 -16.00 19.26 12.56
CA LYS A 2 -16.41 18.95 11.18
C LYS A 2 -15.51 17.89 10.59
N VAL A 3 -16.06 16.74 10.28
CA VAL A 3 -15.35 15.69 9.56
C VAL A 3 -15.33 16.09 8.08
N LYS A 4 -14.14 16.32 7.55
CA LYS A 4 -13.98 16.54 6.12
C LYS A 4 -14.03 15.19 5.41
N HIS A 5 -15.05 14.96 4.64
CA HIS A 5 -15.10 13.82 3.76
C HIS A 5 -14.27 14.14 2.52
N TYR A 6 -13.14 13.46 2.41
CA TYR A 6 -12.37 13.48 1.17
C TYR A 6 -13.02 12.50 0.21
N VAL A 7 -13.84 13.03 -0.69
CA VAL A 7 -14.34 12.22 -1.80
C VAL A 7 -13.22 12.17 -2.82
N LEU A 8 -12.56 11.04 -2.92
CA LEU A 8 -11.69 10.77 -4.05
C LEU A 8 -12.59 10.74 -5.28
N LYS A 9 -12.48 11.75 -6.13
CA LYS A 9 -13.15 11.72 -7.41
C LYS A 9 -12.60 10.54 -8.19
N GLU A 10 -13.50 9.72 -8.70
CA GLU A 10 -13.18 8.52 -9.48
C GLU A 10 -12.28 8.81 -10.69
N ASP A 11 -12.16 10.07 -11.07
CA ASP A 11 -11.42 10.51 -12.25
C ASP A 11 -9.95 10.86 -11.98
N LEU A 12 -9.45 10.63 -10.76
CA LEU A 12 -8.04 10.88 -10.48
C LEU A 12 -7.20 9.71 -11.00
N ALA A 13 -6.89 9.75 -12.29
CA ALA A 13 -5.95 8.81 -12.89
C ALA A 13 -4.53 9.25 -12.54
N ILE A 14 -3.84 8.44 -11.74
CA ILE A 14 -2.42 8.64 -11.47
C ILE A 14 -1.66 7.71 -12.41
N THR A 15 -0.79 8.29 -13.22
CA THR A 15 0.02 7.51 -14.16
C THR A 15 1.35 7.17 -13.51
N PHE A 16 1.67 5.88 -13.48
CA PHE A 16 2.95 5.38 -13.01
C PHE A 16 3.70 4.71 -14.15
N THR A 17 5.01 4.85 -14.17
CA THR A 17 5.86 4.03 -15.03
C THR A 17 5.96 2.62 -14.42
N PRO A 18 6.28 1.59 -15.22
CA PRO A 18 6.48 0.24 -14.68
C PRO A 18 7.56 0.18 -13.59
N GLU A 19 8.58 1.00 -13.69
CA GLU A 19 9.65 1.11 -12.70
C GLU A 19 9.15 1.69 -11.39
N GLU A 20 8.33 2.74 -11.46
CA GLU A 20 7.72 3.35 -10.28
C GLU A 20 6.78 2.37 -9.56
N ILE A 21 6.02 1.59 -10.30
CA ILE A 21 5.16 0.55 -9.71
C ILE A 21 5.99 -0.48 -8.97
N TRP A 22 7.10 -0.92 -9.56
CA TRP A 22 8.02 -1.85 -8.91
C TRP A 22 8.63 -1.26 -7.64
N ASP A 23 9.07 -0.02 -7.70
CA ASP A 23 9.63 0.69 -6.54
C ASP A 23 8.59 0.81 -5.41
N LEU A 24 7.33 1.09 -5.74
CA LEU A 24 6.25 1.15 -4.76
C LEU A 24 6.04 -0.22 -4.07
N VAL A 25 6.13 -1.31 -4.80
CA VAL A 25 6.04 -2.66 -4.22
C VAL A 25 7.16 -2.88 -3.21
N VAL A 26 8.38 -2.48 -3.55
CA VAL A 26 9.55 -2.60 -2.66
C VAL A 26 9.39 -1.71 -1.43
N ILE A 27 8.94 -0.48 -1.61
CA ILE A 27 8.69 0.46 -0.50
C ILE A 27 7.64 -0.11 0.46
N CYS A 28 6.55 -0.64 -0.07
CA CYS A 28 5.49 -1.26 0.75
C CYS A 28 6.01 -2.48 1.51
N GLU A 29 6.85 -3.29 0.90
CA GLU A 29 7.47 -4.44 1.57
C GLU A 29 8.36 -3.98 2.73
N GLY A 30 9.20 -2.99 2.50
CA GLY A 30 10.04 -2.40 3.54
C GLY A 30 9.22 -1.82 4.69
N ALA A 31 8.15 -1.11 4.38
CA ALA A 31 7.25 -0.53 5.38
C ALA A 31 6.55 -1.63 6.21
N LYS A 32 6.10 -2.69 5.55
CA LYS A 32 5.47 -3.83 6.22
C LYS A 32 6.43 -4.48 7.22
N VAL A 33 7.63 -4.80 6.78
CA VAL A 33 8.65 -5.45 7.63
C VAL A 33 9.05 -4.55 8.78
N PHE A 34 9.32 -3.29 8.52
CA PHE A 34 9.70 -2.32 9.54
C PHE A 34 8.63 -2.21 10.63
N ASN A 35 7.36 -2.08 10.24
CA ASN A 35 6.28 -1.92 11.20
C ASN A 35 5.98 -3.22 11.95
N GLN A 36 6.16 -4.38 11.33
CA GLN A 36 6.05 -5.66 12.01
C GLN A 36 7.12 -5.81 13.09
N ASP A 37 8.35 -5.44 12.80
CA ASP A 37 9.43 -5.48 13.77
C ASP A 37 9.21 -4.49 14.91
N ALA A 38 8.78 -3.28 14.60
CA ALA A 38 8.45 -2.27 15.61
C ALA A 38 7.30 -2.73 16.51
N MET A 39 6.28 -3.36 15.93
CA MET A 39 5.14 -3.90 16.68
C MET A 39 5.58 -4.92 17.74
N ARG A 40 6.54 -5.78 17.42
CA ARG A 40 7.05 -6.81 18.33
C ARG A 40 7.74 -6.24 19.56
N SER A 41 8.19 -4.99 19.50
CA SER A 41 8.84 -4.31 20.63
C SER A 41 7.84 -3.83 21.68
N TYR A 42 6.55 -3.91 21.41
CA TYR A 42 5.49 -3.42 22.29
C TYR A 42 4.61 -4.54 22.81
N PRO A 43 4.09 -4.43 24.06
CA PRO A 43 3.08 -5.37 24.55
C PRO A 43 1.82 -5.34 23.68
N LYS A 44 1.18 -6.48 23.49
CA LYS A 44 -0.04 -6.59 22.65
C LYS A 44 -1.18 -5.68 23.10
N SER A 45 -1.24 -5.33 24.36
CA SER A 45 -2.26 -4.44 24.91
C SER A 45 -1.91 -2.96 24.76
N SER A 46 -0.72 -2.62 24.28
CA SER A 46 -0.27 -1.23 24.17
C SER A 46 -0.79 -0.56 22.91
N LYS A 47 -0.91 0.77 23.00
CA LYS A 47 -1.29 1.60 21.85
C LYS A 47 -0.27 1.52 20.73
N GLY A 48 1.02 1.44 21.07
CA GLY A 48 2.10 1.31 20.09
C GLY A 48 1.96 0.04 19.25
N TYR A 49 1.63 -1.09 19.87
CA TYR A 49 1.38 -2.33 19.16
C TYR A 49 0.28 -2.19 18.12
N VAL A 50 -0.86 -1.62 18.52
CA VAL A 50 -2.02 -1.44 17.63
C VAL A 50 -1.69 -0.52 16.46
N GLU A 51 -1.01 0.58 16.71
CA GLU A 51 -0.63 1.54 15.67
C GLU A 51 0.31 0.92 14.63
N TYR A 52 1.35 0.24 15.07
CA TYR A 52 2.29 -0.41 14.16
C TYR A 52 1.67 -1.58 13.40
N LYS A 53 0.78 -2.32 14.04
CA LYS A 53 0.02 -3.37 13.38
C LYS A 53 -0.85 -2.82 12.25
N GLN A 54 -1.55 -1.71 12.49
CA GLN A 54 -2.37 -1.06 11.47
C GLN A 54 -1.53 -0.59 10.28
N LEU A 55 -0.36 -0.03 10.54
CA LEU A 55 0.54 0.42 9.48
C LEU A 55 1.07 -0.77 8.66
N ALA A 56 1.44 -1.85 9.31
CA ALA A 56 1.88 -3.07 8.63
C ALA A 56 0.77 -3.67 7.76
N ASP A 57 -0.44 -3.75 8.28
CA ASP A 57 -1.60 -4.27 7.54
C ASP A 57 -1.95 -3.39 6.35
N THR A 58 -1.87 -2.07 6.51
CA THR A 58 -2.09 -1.12 5.43
C THR A 58 -1.03 -1.27 4.33
N ALA A 59 0.23 -1.39 4.70
CA ALA A 59 1.32 -1.59 3.75
C ALA A 59 1.12 -2.88 2.94
N GLU A 60 0.70 -3.96 3.59
CA GLU A 60 0.41 -5.23 2.92
C GLU A 60 -0.75 -5.11 1.93
N ARG A 61 -1.83 -4.44 2.32
CA ARG A 61 -2.98 -4.22 1.43
C ARG A 61 -2.62 -3.36 0.23
N MET A 62 -1.84 -2.31 0.45
CA MET A 62 -1.38 -1.44 -0.65
C MET A 62 -0.48 -2.20 -1.61
N GLN A 63 0.42 -3.02 -1.09
CA GLN A 63 1.29 -3.86 -1.91
C GLN A 63 0.49 -4.78 -2.83
N LYS A 64 -0.53 -5.44 -2.30
CA LYS A 64 -1.41 -6.31 -3.09
C LYS A 64 -2.13 -5.56 -4.20
N LYS A 65 -2.66 -4.37 -3.89
CA LYS A 65 -3.34 -3.52 -4.89
C LYS A 65 -2.40 -3.09 -6.00
N ILE A 66 -1.19 -2.70 -5.65
CA ILE A 66 -0.18 -2.26 -6.63
C ILE A 66 0.24 -3.43 -7.53
N MET A 67 0.39 -4.63 -6.96
CA MET A 67 0.71 -5.82 -7.74
C MET A 67 -0.41 -6.21 -8.70
N GLU A 68 -1.67 -6.06 -8.29
CA GLU A 68 -2.82 -6.28 -9.16
C GLU A 68 -2.83 -5.29 -10.33
N LEU A 69 -2.55 -4.02 -10.07
CA LEU A 69 -2.42 -3.00 -11.11
C LEU A 69 -1.32 -3.33 -12.11
N ARG A 70 -0.17 -3.78 -11.61
CA ARG A 70 0.95 -4.19 -12.45
C ARG A 70 0.58 -5.36 -13.36
N HIS A 71 -0.12 -6.34 -12.82
CA HIS A 71 -0.60 -7.49 -13.59
C HIS A 71 -1.59 -7.05 -14.66
N ALA A 72 -2.55 -6.21 -14.31
CA ALA A 72 -3.55 -5.68 -15.24
C ALA A 72 -2.88 -4.88 -16.38
N HIS A 73 -1.88 -4.07 -16.05
CA HIS A 73 -1.12 -3.30 -17.04
C HIS A 73 -0.39 -4.22 -18.01
N SER A 74 0.25 -5.27 -17.53
CA SER A 74 0.93 -6.25 -18.36
C SER A 74 -0.03 -6.96 -19.33
N VAL A 75 -1.21 -7.31 -18.83
CA VAL A 75 -2.27 -7.93 -19.64
C VAL A 75 -2.76 -6.99 -20.75
N LEU A 76 -2.94 -5.70 -20.43
CA LEU A 76 -3.34 -4.68 -21.39
C LEU A 76 -2.29 -4.48 -22.49
N GLU A 77 -1.02 -4.48 -22.14
CA GLU A 77 0.08 -4.38 -23.12
C GLU A 77 0.09 -5.57 -24.08
N GLU A 78 -0.13 -6.77 -23.58
CA GLU A 78 -0.22 -7.97 -24.40
C GLU A 78 -1.40 -7.93 -25.36
N THR A 79 -2.50 -7.29 -24.97
CA THR A 79 -3.71 -7.22 -25.81
C THR A 79 -3.60 -6.16 -26.92
N GLU A 80 -2.75 -5.18 -26.77
CA GLU A 80 -2.55 -4.12 -27.77
C GLU A 80 -1.61 -4.53 -28.90
N ILE A 81 -0.94 -5.62 -28.79
CA ILE A 81 -0.04 -6.17 -29.80
C ILE A 81 -0.81 -7.06 -30.77
#